data_d0d5bee06778ca87ae08d9e6063a1d33
#
_entry.id   d0d5bee06778ca87ae08d9e6063a1d33
#
_cell.length_a   1.000
_cell.length_b   1.000
_cell.length_c   1.000
_cell.angle_alpha   90.00
_cell.angle_beta   90.00
_cell.angle_gamma   90.00
#
_symmetry.space_group_name_H-M   'P 1'
#
loop_
_entity.id
_entity.type
_entity.pdbx_description
1 polymer ?
#
loop_
_entity_poly.entity_id
_entity_poly.type
_entity_poly.pdbx_seq_one_letter_code
_entity_poly.pdbx_strand_id
1 'polypeptide(L)'
;MAFEGLSEKLNAAFKRLRGKGRLTENDVREAMREVRLALLEADVSYKVVKEFVATVTERSVGTDVLDSLTPAQQVVKIVNEELTNLMGGGTAKLAFANNGPTIVMMVGLQGAGKTTTTAKLAGYMKKFHSKRPLLAACDVYRPAAIEQLKVVGRQLGLPVFEEGQGDPVKIAENALRYARDHGNDLVFLDTAGRLHVDEALMDELKRMKATVHPNEILLVVDAMTGQDAVNAASAFDEALGIDGVVLTKLDGDARGGAALSIKAATGKPIKFVGTGEKLDMIEPFHPDRMASRILGMGDMLSFIEKAQQTYDEKQAKKLEEKLKKNSFTLSDYFDQLQQIRNMGDLSQLAGMMPGNLGNKLQGAQIDEKAIAHTEAIILSMTPEERENPQILGASRKKRIAAGCGLDVVDVNRLLKQFEGMQQIIKQVTGGRKPGFGFGGLGHGRGLRKRKKK
;
A
#
# COMPACT_ATOMS: atom_id res chain seq x y z
N MET A 1 -9.61 -4.80 3.05
CA MET A 1 -8.36 -4.59 2.26
C MET A 1 -8.72 -4.43 0.79
N ALA A 2 -7.84 -3.75 0.02
CA ALA A 2 -8.06 -3.61 -1.42
C ALA A 2 -8.22 -4.98 -2.08
N PHE A 3 -9.22 -5.12 -2.96
CA PHE A 3 -9.55 -6.31 -3.75
C PHE A 3 -9.92 -7.58 -2.96
N GLU A 4 -10.19 -7.51 -1.66
CA GLU A 4 -10.40 -8.71 -0.82
C GLU A 4 -11.53 -9.59 -1.35
N GLY A 5 -12.70 -9.02 -1.67
CA GLY A 5 -13.84 -9.78 -2.20
C GLY A 5 -13.56 -10.43 -3.56
N LEU A 6 -12.85 -9.73 -4.45
CA LEU A 6 -12.44 -10.29 -5.75
C LEU A 6 -11.40 -11.40 -5.57
N SER A 7 -10.40 -11.16 -4.72
CA SER A 7 -9.32 -12.12 -4.44
C SER A 7 -9.86 -13.44 -3.87
N GLU A 8 -10.79 -13.40 -2.91
CA GLU A 8 -11.39 -14.61 -2.34
C GLU A 8 -12.11 -15.46 -3.40
N LYS A 9 -12.89 -14.82 -4.29
CA LYS A 9 -13.64 -15.52 -5.33
C LYS A 9 -12.73 -16.14 -6.39
N LEU A 10 -11.71 -15.39 -6.84
CA LEU A 10 -10.72 -15.90 -7.79
C LEU A 10 -9.91 -17.05 -7.20
N ASN A 11 -9.49 -16.94 -5.93
CA ASN A 11 -8.79 -18.02 -5.25
C ASN A 11 -9.64 -19.28 -5.10
N ALA A 12 -10.95 -19.13 -4.84
CA ALA A 12 -11.87 -20.26 -4.77
C ALA A 12 -11.97 -21.00 -6.14
N ALA A 13 -12.10 -20.24 -7.24
CA ALA A 13 -12.10 -20.80 -8.61
C ALA A 13 -10.79 -21.55 -8.92
N PHE A 14 -9.64 -20.96 -8.61
CA PHE A 14 -8.34 -21.60 -8.88
C PHE A 14 -8.00 -22.75 -7.94
N LYS A 15 -8.53 -22.78 -6.72
CA LYS A 15 -8.34 -23.90 -5.79
C LYS A 15 -8.89 -25.20 -6.35
N ARG A 16 -10.01 -25.14 -7.09
CA ARG A 16 -10.60 -26.32 -7.76
C ARG A 16 -9.71 -26.85 -8.89
N LEU A 17 -9.06 -25.95 -9.65
CA LEU A 17 -8.10 -26.35 -10.69
C LEU A 17 -6.85 -27.00 -10.09
N ARG A 18 -6.31 -26.45 -9.00
CA ARG A 18 -5.08 -26.96 -8.35
C ARG A 18 -5.22 -28.39 -7.80
N GLY A 19 -6.45 -28.82 -7.51
CA GLY A 19 -6.72 -30.19 -7.03
C GLY A 19 -6.73 -31.25 -8.13
N LYS A 20 -6.66 -30.86 -9.43
CA LYS A 20 -6.70 -31.78 -10.57
C LYS A 20 -5.30 -31.95 -11.15
N GLY A 21 -4.80 -33.18 -11.22
CA GLY A 21 -3.47 -33.49 -11.76
C GLY A 21 -3.34 -33.26 -13.25
N ARG A 22 -4.45 -33.42 -14.01
CA ARG A 22 -4.59 -33.06 -15.43
C ARG A 22 -5.81 -32.15 -15.57
N LEU A 23 -5.73 -31.17 -16.46
CA LEU A 23 -6.85 -30.31 -16.82
C LEU A 23 -7.40 -30.68 -18.20
N THR A 24 -8.72 -30.65 -18.31
CA THR A 24 -9.41 -30.71 -19.59
C THR A 24 -9.83 -29.31 -20.02
N GLU A 25 -10.16 -29.11 -21.27
CA GLU A 25 -10.73 -27.87 -21.77
C GLU A 25 -12.00 -27.47 -21.00
N ASN A 26 -12.84 -28.42 -20.62
CA ASN A 26 -14.04 -28.18 -19.86
C ASN A 26 -13.71 -27.63 -18.45
N ASP A 27 -12.67 -28.14 -17.78
CA ASP A 27 -12.22 -27.65 -16.49
C ASP A 27 -11.80 -26.17 -16.55
N VAL A 28 -11.07 -25.80 -17.60
CA VAL A 28 -10.65 -24.42 -17.85
C VAL A 28 -11.86 -23.54 -18.11
N ARG A 29 -12.80 -23.97 -18.97
CA ARG A 29 -14.03 -23.22 -19.28
C ARG A 29 -14.92 -23.01 -18.05
N GLU A 30 -15.04 -24.02 -17.18
CA GLU A 30 -15.79 -23.91 -15.91
C GLU A 30 -15.13 -22.91 -14.99
N ALA A 31 -13.82 -22.95 -14.78
CA ALA A 31 -13.10 -21.99 -13.96
C ALA A 31 -13.22 -20.56 -14.51
N MET A 32 -13.11 -20.40 -15.83
CA MET A 32 -13.27 -19.08 -16.46
C MET A 32 -14.70 -18.54 -16.33
N ARG A 33 -15.70 -19.41 -16.22
CA ARG A 33 -17.08 -18.99 -15.90
C ARG A 33 -17.17 -18.39 -14.50
N GLU A 34 -16.50 -19.00 -13.51
CA GLU A 34 -16.44 -18.45 -12.13
C GLU A 34 -15.64 -17.15 -12.10
N VAL A 35 -14.49 -17.07 -12.79
CA VAL A 35 -13.70 -15.85 -12.94
C VAL A 35 -14.55 -14.72 -13.55
N ARG A 36 -15.33 -15.02 -14.59
CA ARG A 36 -16.26 -14.05 -15.21
C ARG A 36 -17.26 -13.49 -14.19
N LEU A 37 -17.88 -14.36 -13.40
CA LEU A 37 -18.84 -13.94 -12.38
C LEU A 37 -18.17 -13.07 -11.32
N ALA A 38 -16.98 -13.46 -10.84
CA ALA A 38 -16.21 -12.71 -9.86
C ALA A 38 -15.87 -11.29 -10.35
N LEU A 39 -15.44 -11.14 -11.59
CA LEU A 39 -15.13 -9.84 -12.20
C LEU A 39 -16.37 -8.96 -12.39
N LEU A 40 -17.51 -9.54 -12.80
CA LEU A 40 -18.78 -8.80 -12.94
C LEU A 40 -19.30 -8.33 -11.58
N GLU A 41 -19.21 -9.15 -10.54
CA GLU A 41 -19.59 -8.78 -9.17
C GLU A 41 -18.62 -7.73 -8.56
N ALA A 42 -17.41 -7.65 -9.09
CA ALA A 42 -16.43 -6.62 -8.78
C ALA A 42 -16.65 -5.30 -9.54
N ASP A 43 -17.80 -5.14 -10.20
CA ASP A 43 -18.13 -3.96 -11.04
C ASP A 43 -17.18 -3.72 -12.24
N VAL A 44 -16.53 -4.76 -12.74
CA VAL A 44 -15.77 -4.66 -14.00
C VAL A 44 -16.72 -4.63 -15.19
N SER A 45 -16.48 -3.73 -16.16
CA SER A 45 -17.39 -3.59 -17.30
C SER A 45 -17.53 -4.89 -18.08
N TYR A 46 -18.75 -5.22 -18.55
CA TYR A 46 -19.05 -6.46 -19.26
C TYR A 46 -18.16 -6.66 -20.50
N LYS A 47 -17.87 -5.59 -21.25
CA LYS A 47 -17.01 -5.65 -22.44
C LYS A 47 -15.61 -6.12 -22.06
N VAL A 48 -15.03 -5.52 -21.03
CA VAL A 48 -13.70 -5.87 -20.52
C VAL A 48 -13.65 -7.32 -20.03
N VAL A 49 -14.66 -7.73 -19.25
CA VAL A 49 -14.74 -9.11 -18.74
C VAL A 49 -14.86 -10.13 -19.88
N LYS A 50 -15.64 -9.82 -20.92
CA LYS A 50 -15.82 -10.71 -22.07
C LYS A 50 -14.50 -10.91 -22.82
N GLU A 51 -13.78 -9.83 -23.12
CA GLU A 51 -12.50 -9.87 -23.82
C GLU A 51 -11.45 -10.61 -22.98
N PHE A 52 -11.34 -10.27 -21.70
CA PHE A 52 -10.43 -10.92 -20.75
C PHE A 52 -10.64 -12.44 -20.68
N VAL A 53 -11.88 -12.87 -20.43
CA VAL A 53 -12.20 -14.31 -20.32
C VAL A 53 -11.95 -15.05 -21.65
N ALA A 54 -12.23 -14.42 -22.78
CA ALA A 54 -11.96 -15.01 -24.10
C ALA A 54 -10.44 -15.24 -24.28
N THR A 55 -9.64 -14.20 -24.06
CA THR A 55 -8.17 -14.27 -24.21
C THR A 55 -7.55 -15.30 -23.25
N VAL A 56 -7.94 -15.27 -21.97
CA VAL A 56 -7.42 -16.24 -20.99
C VAL A 56 -7.84 -17.66 -21.35
N THR A 57 -9.08 -17.89 -21.80
CA THR A 57 -9.55 -19.21 -22.20
C THR A 57 -8.76 -19.72 -23.39
N GLU A 58 -8.61 -18.94 -24.46
CA GLU A 58 -7.85 -19.29 -25.64
C GLU A 58 -6.40 -19.69 -25.32
N ARG A 59 -5.71 -18.88 -24.51
CA ARG A 59 -4.34 -19.15 -24.07
C ARG A 59 -4.24 -20.37 -23.15
N SER A 60 -5.28 -20.69 -22.37
CA SER A 60 -5.27 -21.75 -21.37
C SER A 60 -5.67 -23.11 -21.89
N VAL A 61 -6.38 -23.22 -23.06
CA VAL A 61 -6.78 -24.50 -23.66
C VAL A 61 -5.77 -25.01 -24.65
N GLY A 62 -4.64 -24.33 -24.89
CA GLY A 62 -3.54 -24.81 -25.71
C GLY A 62 -2.94 -26.13 -25.19
N THR A 63 -2.51 -27.00 -26.10
CA THR A 63 -1.90 -28.31 -25.75
C THR A 63 -0.72 -28.16 -24.82
N ASP A 64 0.12 -27.15 -25.00
CA ASP A 64 1.29 -26.84 -24.16
C ASP A 64 0.94 -26.60 -22.70
N VAL A 65 -0.26 -26.06 -22.42
CA VAL A 65 -0.74 -25.82 -21.07
C VAL A 65 -1.39 -27.07 -20.50
N LEU A 66 -2.27 -27.70 -21.22
CA LEU A 66 -3.03 -28.88 -20.74
C LEU A 66 -2.13 -30.09 -20.51
N ASP A 67 -1.09 -30.28 -21.33
CA ASP A 67 -0.13 -31.38 -21.23
C ASP A 67 1.06 -31.07 -20.32
N SER A 68 1.12 -29.87 -19.72
CA SER A 68 2.20 -29.50 -18.78
C SER A 68 2.12 -30.30 -17.48
N LEU A 69 3.25 -30.45 -16.78
CA LEU A 69 3.30 -31.08 -15.45
C LEU A 69 2.56 -30.28 -14.37
N THR A 70 2.29 -29.00 -14.61
CA THR A 70 1.62 -28.09 -13.68
C THR A 70 0.56 -27.22 -14.38
N PRO A 71 -0.47 -27.82 -15.02
CA PRO A 71 -1.39 -27.06 -15.88
C PRO A 71 -2.17 -26.00 -15.12
N ALA A 72 -2.59 -26.28 -13.88
CA ALA A 72 -3.29 -25.29 -13.05
C ALA A 72 -2.42 -24.05 -12.73
N GLN A 73 -1.11 -24.24 -12.54
CA GLN A 73 -0.19 -23.12 -12.31
C GLN A 73 0.00 -22.29 -13.58
N GLN A 74 0.04 -22.93 -14.74
CA GLN A 74 0.12 -22.22 -16.02
C GLN A 74 -1.13 -21.37 -16.27
N VAL A 75 -2.33 -21.89 -15.99
CA VAL A 75 -3.58 -21.10 -16.07
C VAL A 75 -3.53 -19.87 -15.14
N VAL A 76 -3.10 -20.05 -13.88
CA VAL A 76 -2.98 -18.92 -12.93
C VAL A 76 -1.95 -17.90 -13.41
N LYS A 77 -0.83 -18.34 -14.00
CA LYS A 77 0.17 -17.46 -14.61
C LYS A 77 -0.41 -16.66 -15.76
N ILE A 78 -1.15 -17.29 -16.66
CA ILE A 78 -1.82 -16.61 -17.79
C ILE A 78 -2.82 -15.57 -17.27
N VAL A 79 -3.62 -15.89 -16.25
CA VAL A 79 -4.54 -14.95 -15.62
C VAL A 79 -3.79 -13.76 -15.02
N ASN A 80 -2.66 -14.00 -14.35
CA ASN A 80 -1.84 -12.92 -13.78
C ASN A 80 -1.28 -11.99 -14.86
N GLU A 81 -0.78 -12.54 -15.95
CA GLU A 81 -0.28 -11.78 -17.10
C GLU A 81 -1.40 -10.94 -17.73
N GLU A 82 -2.58 -11.52 -17.95
CA GLU A 82 -3.70 -10.80 -18.57
C GLU A 82 -4.30 -9.74 -17.62
N LEU A 83 -4.36 -9.98 -16.30
CA LEU A 83 -4.73 -8.95 -15.34
C LEU A 83 -3.72 -7.79 -15.34
N THR A 84 -2.43 -8.10 -15.40
CA THR A 84 -1.37 -7.10 -15.50
C THR A 84 -1.53 -6.26 -16.77
N ASN A 85 -1.75 -6.89 -17.92
CA ASN A 85 -1.96 -6.22 -19.21
C ASN A 85 -3.22 -5.35 -19.19
N LEU A 86 -4.30 -5.84 -18.60
CA LEU A 86 -5.57 -5.12 -18.47
C LEU A 86 -5.39 -3.81 -17.68
N MET A 87 -4.55 -3.83 -16.65
CA MET A 87 -4.24 -2.66 -15.81
C MET A 87 -3.16 -1.74 -16.41
N GLY A 88 -2.55 -2.10 -17.55
CA GLY A 88 -1.60 -1.23 -18.25
C GLY A 88 -0.22 -1.83 -18.51
N GLY A 89 0.02 -3.06 -18.11
CA GLY A 89 1.26 -3.82 -18.37
C GLY A 89 2.45 -3.41 -17.50
N GLY A 90 2.75 -2.13 -17.40
CA GLY A 90 3.88 -1.60 -16.63
C GLY A 90 3.55 -0.33 -15.87
N THR A 91 4.46 0.05 -14.95
CA THR A 91 4.34 1.28 -14.15
C THR A 91 4.53 2.52 -15.03
N ALA A 92 3.52 3.39 -15.03
CA ALA A 92 3.57 4.67 -15.74
C ALA A 92 4.15 5.77 -14.84
N LYS A 93 5.14 6.51 -15.36
CA LYS A 93 5.78 7.62 -14.64
C LYS A 93 5.16 8.97 -15.03
N LEU A 94 5.39 9.99 -14.17
CA LEU A 94 5.11 11.37 -14.55
C LEU A 94 6.10 11.85 -15.60
N ALA A 95 5.60 12.61 -16.58
CA ALA A 95 6.45 13.34 -17.52
C ALA A 95 6.92 14.64 -16.86
N PHE A 96 8.23 14.87 -16.90
CA PHE A 96 8.82 16.11 -16.41
C PHE A 96 9.19 17.04 -17.57
N ALA A 97 9.02 18.34 -17.36
CA ALA A 97 9.45 19.34 -18.33
C ALA A 97 10.98 19.33 -18.46
N ASN A 98 11.47 19.49 -19.70
CA ASN A 98 12.90 19.64 -19.97
C ASN A 98 13.40 21.05 -19.57
N ASN A 99 12.54 22.05 -19.66
CA ASN A 99 12.86 23.46 -19.35
C ASN A 99 11.74 24.06 -18.49
N GLY A 100 12.12 24.81 -17.46
CA GLY A 100 11.18 25.46 -16.54
C GLY A 100 10.49 24.51 -15.58
N PRO A 101 9.49 24.98 -14.84
CA PRO A 101 8.74 24.13 -13.90
C PRO A 101 7.85 23.13 -14.65
N THR A 102 7.81 21.90 -14.17
CA THR A 102 6.81 20.93 -14.59
C THR A 102 5.44 21.30 -14.03
N ILE A 103 4.43 21.31 -14.86
CA ILE A 103 3.07 21.71 -14.49
C ILE A 103 2.18 20.48 -14.49
N VAL A 104 1.60 20.17 -13.34
CA VAL A 104 0.67 19.06 -13.16
C VAL A 104 -0.70 19.61 -12.78
N MET A 105 -1.69 19.39 -13.63
CA MET A 105 -3.06 19.84 -13.41
C MET A 105 -3.89 18.69 -12.82
N MET A 106 -4.39 18.89 -11.60
CA MET A 106 -5.18 17.88 -10.88
C MET A 106 -6.66 18.11 -11.13
N VAL A 107 -7.32 17.20 -11.84
CA VAL A 107 -8.74 17.32 -12.20
C VAL A 107 -9.57 16.18 -11.64
N GLY A 108 -10.90 16.31 -11.59
CA GLY A 108 -11.82 15.25 -11.11
C GLY A 108 -13.04 15.81 -10.39
N LEU A 109 -13.96 14.91 -10.02
CA LEU A 109 -15.21 15.28 -9.37
C LEU A 109 -15.00 15.73 -7.92
N GLN A 110 -15.99 16.37 -7.34
CA GLN A 110 -16.02 16.73 -5.93
C GLN A 110 -16.01 15.47 -5.07
N GLY A 111 -15.23 15.48 -3.98
CA GLY A 111 -15.12 14.33 -3.07
C GLY A 111 -14.15 13.25 -3.52
N ALA A 112 -13.61 13.31 -4.75
CA ALA A 112 -12.61 12.35 -5.24
C ALA A 112 -11.25 12.43 -4.52
N GLY A 113 -11.01 13.44 -3.69
CA GLY A 113 -9.78 13.59 -2.91
C GLY A 113 -8.68 14.40 -3.62
N LYS A 114 -9.00 15.29 -4.56
CA LYS A 114 -8.02 16.08 -5.32
C LYS A 114 -7.03 16.82 -4.42
N THR A 115 -7.51 17.70 -3.56
CA THR A 115 -6.68 18.54 -2.67
C THR A 115 -5.71 17.72 -1.82
N THR A 116 -6.20 16.65 -1.21
CA THR A 116 -5.36 15.75 -0.41
C THR A 116 -4.35 15.01 -1.29
N THR A 117 -4.76 14.53 -2.46
CA THR A 117 -3.89 13.83 -3.41
C THR A 117 -2.82 14.76 -3.98
N THR A 118 -3.17 16.00 -4.28
CA THR A 118 -2.24 17.05 -4.71
C THR A 118 -1.10 17.21 -3.70
N ALA A 119 -1.43 17.33 -2.41
CA ALA A 119 -0.43 17.45 -1.36
C ALA A 119 0.39 16.17 -1.17
N LYS A 120 -0.26 14.99 -1.17
CA LYS A 120 0.42 13.68 -1.06
C LYS A 120 1.42 13.48 -2.19
N LEU A 121 1.01 13.76 -3.43
CA LEU A 121 1.85 13.58 -4.61
C LEU A 121 3.02 14.56 -4.60
N ALA A 122 2.79 15.81 -4.21
CA ALA A 122 3.85 16.80 -4.04
C ALA A 122 4.85 16.38 -2.94
N GLY A 123 4.37 15.89 -1.80
CA GLY A 123 5.22 15.32 -0.75
C GLY A 123 6.04 14.13 -1.23
N TYR A 124 5.44 13.23 -2.00
CA TYR A 124 6.11 12.10 -2.63
C TYR A 124 7.22 12.57 -3.59
N MET A 125 6.95 13.54 -4.46
CA MET A 125 7.91 14.10 -5.39
C MET A 125 9.09 14.80 -4.67
N LYS A 126 8.82 15.51 -3.58
CA LYS A 126 9.85 16.12 -2.73
C LYS A 126 10.75 15.04 -2.12
N LYS A 127 10.15 13.99 -1.56
CA LYS A 127 10.86 12.95 -0.81
C LYS A 127 11.69 12.02 -1.70
N PHE A 128 11.12 11.56 -2.81
CA PHE A 128 11.72 10.49 -3.62
C PHE A 128 12.34 10.98 -4.94
N HIS A 129 11.96 12.17 -5.40
CA HIS A 129 12.47 12.74 -6.66
C HIS A 129 13.25 14.03 -6.47
N SER A 130 13.49 14.45 -5.20
CA SER A 130 14.24 15.68 -4.86
C SER A 130 13.69 16.94 -5.56
N LYS A 131 12.37 16.96 -5.86
CA LYS A 131 11.71 18.09 -6.47
C LYS A 131 11.37 19.17 -5.44
N ARG A 132 11.19 20.40 -5.92
CA ARG A 132 10.76 21.55 -5.14
C ARG A 132 9.34 21.98 -5.55
N PRO A 133 8.30 21.24 -5.10
CA PRO A 133 6.95 21.49 -5.53
C PRO A 133 6.38 22.77 -4.93
N LEU A 134 5.52 23.43 -5.72
CA LEU A 134 4.59 24.49 -5.33
C LEU A 134 3.17 23.94 -5.48
N LEU A 135 2.33 24.18 -4.50
CA LEU A 135 0.89 23.91 -4.57
C LEU A 135 0.15 25.18 -4.91
N ALA A 136 -0.68 25.18 -5.95
CA ALA A 136 -1.49 26.34 -6.35
C ALA A 136 -2.98 26.05 -6.07
N ALA A 137 -3.62 26.90 -5.25
CA ALA A 137 -5.02 26.79 -4.87
C ALA A 137 -5.92 27.39 -5.94
N CYS A 138 -6.34 26.56 -6.90
CA CYS A 138 -7.25 26.97 -7.98
C CYS A 138 -8.72 26.56 -7.73
N ASP A 139 -9.06 25.88 -6.62
CA ASP A 139 -10.45 25.67 -6.18
C ASP A 139 -10.95 26.91 -5.41
N VAL A 140 -11.27 27.96 -6.16
CA VAL A 140 -11.68 29.26 -5.62
C VAL A 140 -13.13 29.30 -5.13
N TYR A 141 -13.93 28.32 -5.54
CA TYR A 141 -15.36 28.27 -5.19
C TYR A 141 -15.62 27.79 -3.78
N ARG A 142 -14.63 27.16 -3.16
CA ARG A 142 -14.72 26.62 -1.80
C ARG A 142 -13.59 27.19 -0.92
N PRO A 143 -13.87 28.24 -0.13
CA PRO A 143 -12.85 28.79 0.77
C PRO A 143 -12.19 27.76 1.68
N ALA A 144 -12.96 26.78 2.11
CA ALA A 144 -12.44 25.67 2.92
C ALA A 144 -11.41 24.81 2.16
N ALA A 145 -11.47 24.69 0.83
CA ALA A 145 -10.49 23.95 0.04
C ALA A 145 -9.12 24.65 0.01
N ILE A 146 -9.11 25.98 -0.09
CA ILE A 146 -7.89 26.80 -0.03
C ILE A 146 -7.22 26.61 1.35
N GLU A 147 -7.98 26.75 2.45
CA GLU A 147 -7.45 26.54 3.79
C GLU A 147 -6.99 25.09 4.02
N GLN A 148 -7.71 24.11 3.49
CA GLN A 148 -7.30 22.70 3.53
C GLN A 148 -5.94 22.52 2.85
N LEU A 149 -5.75 23.06 1.64
CA LEU A 149 -4.49 22.96 0.92
C LEU A 149 -3.34 23.62 1.70
N LYS A 150 -3.59 24.78 2.35
CA LYS A 150 -2.61 25.48 3.21
C LYS A 150 -2.23 24.63 4.43
N VAL A 151 -3.20 23.97 5.07
CA VAL A 151 -2.95 23.11 6.24
C VAL A 151 -2.08 21.92 5.83
N VAL A 152 -2.44 21.19 4.80
CA VAL A 152 -1.67 20.00 4.35
C VAL A 152 -0.30 20.40 3.78
N GLY A 153 -0.22 21.54 3.09
CA GLY A 153 1.05 22.10 2.62
C GLY A 153 2.01 22.41 3.77
N ARG A 154 1.52 23.06 4.84
CA ARG A 154 2.31 23.31 6.07
C ARG A 154 2.80 22.03 6.71
N GLN A 155 1.96 21.01 6.83
CA GLN A 155 2.35 19.72 7.42
C GLN A 155 3.48 19.03 6.65
N LEU A 156 3.53 19.21 5.33
CA LEU A 156 4.57 18.64 4.44
C LEU A 156 5.76 19.59 4.22
N GLY A 157 5.71 20.81 4.78
CA GLY A 157 6.71 21.86 4.54
C GLY A 157 6.79 22.24 3.06
N LEU A 158 5.62 22.38 2.40
CA LEU A 158 5.48 22.77 1.00
C LEU A 158 4.89 24.18 0.91
N PRO A 159 5.41 25.04 0.00
CA PRO A 159 4.81 26.35 -0.28
C PRO A 159 3.46 26.18 -0.98
N VAL A 160 2.52 27.04 -0.59
CA VAL A 160 1.19 27.11 -1.19
C VAL A 160 0.98 28.52 -1.73
N PHE A 161 0.67 28.62 -3.00
CA PHE A 161 0.29 29.86 -3.66
C PHE A 161 -1.23 29.99 -3.68
N GLU A 162 -1.76 31.12 -3.23
CA GLU A 162 -3.18 31.43 -3.23
C GLU A 162 -3.40 32.95 -3.41
N GLU A 163 -4.48 33.32 -4.08
CA GLU A 163 -4.91 34.70 -4.27
C GLU A 163 -6.37 34.91 -3.86
N GLY A 164 -6.88 34.00 -3.00
CA GLY A 164 -8.27 34.04 -2.54
C GLY A 164 -9.27 33.69 -3.65
N GLN A 165 -10.42 34.40 -3.65
CA GLN A 165 -11.48 34.18 -4.64
C GLN A 165 -11.23 35.06 -5.86
N GLY A 166 -10.85 34.45 -6.98
CA GLY A 166 -10.56 35.12 -8.23
C GLY A 166 -10.81 34.22 -9.45
N ASP A 167 -10.32 34.63 -10.62
CA ASP A 167 -10.35 33.77 -11.80
C ASP A 167 -9.29 32.66 -11.65
N PRO A 168 -9.69 31.37 -11.57
CA PRO A 168 -8.75 30.27 -11.37
C PRO A 168 -7.69 30.14 -12.46
N VAL A 169 -8.00 30.60 -13.68
CA VAL A 169 -7.06 30.59 -14.80
C VAL A 169 -5.93 31.62 -14.55
N LYS A 170 -6.29 32.81 -14.06
CA LYS A 170 -5.28 33.84 -13.70
C LYS A 170 -4.45 33.44 -12.51
N ILE A 171 -5.07 32.83 -11.51
CA ILE A 171 -4.36 32.30 -10.32
C ILE A 171 -3.33 31.25 -10.75
N ALA A 172 -3.71 30.32 -11.64
CA ALA A 172 -2.77 29.35 -12.19
C ALA A 172 -1.60 30.00 -12.93
N GLU A 173 -1.86 31.00 -13.78
CA GLU A 173 -0.81 31.75 -14.47
C GLU A 173 0.13 32.48 -13.49
N ASN A 174 -0.42 33.12 -12.47
CA ASN A 174 0.36 33.83 -11.44
C ASN A 174 1.18 32.85 -10.61
N ALA A 175 0.64 31.67 -10.30
CA ALA A 175 1.37 30.60 -9.61
C ALA A 175 2.60 30.13 -10.42
N LEU A 176 2.49 30.04 -11.74
CA LEU A 176 3.63 29.71 -12.61
C LEU A 176 4.70 30.80 -12.63
N ARG A 177 4.30 32.05 -12.58
CA ARG A 177 5.24 33.19 -12.41
C ARG A 177 5.95 33.11 -11.07
N TYR A 178 5.19 32.94 -10.00
CA TYR A 178 5.72 32.75 -8.66
C TYR A 178 6.70 31.60 -8.57
N ALA A 179 6.38 30.45 -9.18
CA ALA A 179 7.24 29.27 -9.20
C ALA A 179 8.61 29.55 -9.85
N ARG A 180 8.64 30.30 -10.96
CA ARG A 180 9.88 30.69 -11.64
C ARG A 180 10.73 31.61 -10.76
N ASP A 181 10.10 32.60 -10.14
CA ASP A 181 10.78 33.60 -9.30
C ASP A 181 11.36 32.98 -8.02
N HIS A 182 10.72 31.93 -7.48
CA HIS A 182 11.15 31.27 -6.25
C HIS A 182 11.91 29.95 -6.49
N GLY A 183 12.16 29.61 -7.75
CA GLY A 183 12.94 28.44 -8.11
C GLY A 183 12.24 27.10 -7.83
N ASN A 184 10.90 27.07 -7.83
CA ASN A 184 10.15 25.82 -7.79
C ASN A 184 10.22 25.15 -9.17
N ASP A 185 10.50 23.85 -9.19
CA ASP A 185 10.68 23.07 -10.42
C ASP A 185 9.47 22.17 -10.76
N LEU A 186 8.45 22.19 -9.90
CA LEU A 186 7.23 21.41 -10.06
C LEU A 186 6.05 22.21 -9.48
N VAL A 187 4.97 22.36 -10.24
CA VAL A 187 3.76 23.06 -9.82
C VAL A 187 2.57 22.14 -9.94
N PHE A 188 1.84 21.98 -8.85
CA PHE A 188 0.56 21.29 -8.84
C PHE A 188 -0.57 22.30 -8.79
N LEU A 189 -1.47 22.24 -9.76
CA LEU A 189 -2.69 23.07 -9.81
C LEU A 189 -3.84 22.25 -9.23
N ASP A 190 -4.27 22.58 -8.00
CA ASP A 190 -5.44 21.96 -7.37
C ASP A 190 -6.71 22.65 -7.87
N THR A 191 -7.38 22.04 -8.85
CA THR A 191 -8.53 22.65 -9.51
C THR A 191 -9.84 22.35 -8.79
N ALA A 192 -10.87 23.14 -9.07
CA ALA A 192 -12.21 22.89 -8.57
C ALA A 192 -12.77 21.55 -9.04
N GLY A 193 -13.68 20.98 -8.27
CA GLY A 193 -14.48 19.83 -8.65
C GLY A 193 -15.96 20.10 -8.39
N ARG A 194 -16.80 19.62 -9.27
CA ARG A 194 -18.26 19.62 -9.09
C ARG A 194 -18.80 18.23 -8.89
N LEU A 195 -20.04 18.11 -8.44
CA LEU A 195 -20.69 16.81 -8.19
C LEU A 195 -20.83 15.97 -9.47
N HIS A 196 -21.00 16.64 -10.60
CA HIS A 196 -21.14 16.02 -11.91
C HIS A 196 -20.24 16.72 -12.94
N VAL A 197 -19.99 16.03 -14.02
CA VAL A 197 -19.35 16.61 -15.19
C VAL A 197 -20.35 17.58 -15.84
N ASP A 198 -20.08 18.87 -15.81
CA ASP A 198 -20.89 19.90 -16.45
C ASP A 198 -20.04 20.75 -17.42
N GLU A 199 -20.70 21.43 -18.35
CA GLU A 199 -20.05 22.23 -19.39
C GLU A 199 -19.21 23.37 -18.79
N ALA A 200 -19.71 24.03 -17.74
CA ALA A 200 -19.02 25.17 -17.13
C ALA A 200 -17.69 24.74 -16.47
N LEU A 201 -17.65 23.58 -15.81
CA LEU A 201 -16.41 23.01 -15.28
C LEU A 201 -15.44 22.67 -16.42
N MET A 202 -15.94 21.99 -17.45
CA MET A 202 -15.09 21.58 -18.57
C MET A 202 -14.52 22.77 -19.34
N ASP A 203 -15.28 23.82 -19.53
CA ASP A 203 -14.82 25.04 -20.19
C ASP A 203 -13.78 25.79 -19.38
N GLU A 204 -13.94 25.85 -18.05
CA GLU A 204 -12.92 26.40 -17.14
C GLU A 204 -11.60 25.62 -17.24
N LEU A 205 -11.68 24.29 -17.16
CA LEU A 205 -10.50 23.42 -17.24
C LEU A 205 -9.84 23.49 -18.62
N LYS A 206 -10.61 23.59 -19.72
CA LYS A 206 -10.08 23.80 -21.08
C LYS A 206 -9.36 25.14 -21.20
N ARG A 207 -9.92 26.23 -20.67
CA ARG A 207 -9.27 27.54 -20.64
C ARG A 207 -7.98 27.50 -19.84
N MET A 208 -8.00 26.86 -18.66
CA MET A 208 -6.80 26.68 -17.84
C MET A 208 -5.74 25.89 -18.61
N LYS A 209 -6.09 24.74 -19.20
CA LYS A 209 -5.19 23.94 -20.03
C LYS A 209 -4.56 24.77 -21.17
N ALA A 210 -5.37 25.56 -21.89
CA ALA A 210 -4.91 26.38 -22.98
C ALA A 210 -3.97 27.51 -22.54
N THR A 211 -4.10 28.01 -21.29
CA THR A 211 -3.28 29.09 -20.75
C THR A 211 -1.96 28.61 -20.18
N VAL A 212 -2.00 27.53 -19.39
CA VAL A 212 -0.82 27.07 -18.61
C VAL A 212 -0.03 25.96 -19.30
N HIS A 213 -0.58 25.33 -20.33
CA HIS A 213 0.03 24.23 -21.08
C HIS A 213 0.63 23.15 -20.14
N PRO A 214 -0.20 22.44 -19.36
CA PRO A 214 0.30 21.47 -18.38
C PRO A 214 1.08 20.34 -19.05
N ASN A 215 2.14 19.88 -18.40
CA ASN A 215 2.89 18.70 -18.83
C ASN A 215 2.12 17.41 -18.56
N GLU A 216 1.26 17.43 -17.53
CA GLU A 216 0.44 16.33 -17.11
C GLU A 216 -0.92 16.83 -16.64
N ILE A 217 -1.98 16.18 -17.12
CA ILE A 217 -3.34 16.31 -16.59
C ILE A 217 -3.67 14.99 -15.89
N LEU A 218 -3.72 15.04 -14.56
CA LEU A 218 -4.01 13.86 -13.75
C LEU A 218 -5.46 13.89 -13.25
N LEU A 219 -6.22 12.91 -13.66
CA LEU A 219 -7.57 12.71 -13.17
C LEU A 219 -7.54 11.96 -11.83
N VAL A 220 -8.11 12.56 -10.80
CA VAL A 220 -8.28 11.94 -9.48
C VAL A 220 -9.68 11.36 -9.39
N VAL A 221 -9.77 10.06 -9.15
CA VAL A 221 -11.04 9.33 -8.99
C VAL A 221 -11.04 8.49 -7.73
N ASP A 222 -12.22 8.38 -7.13
CA ASP A 222 -12.47 7.51 -5.99
C ASP A 222 -12.70 6.08 -6.49
N ALA A 223 -11.82 5.15 -6.09
CA ALA A 223 -11.92 3.75 -6.50
C ALA A 223 -13.22 3.07 -6.05
N MET A 224 -13.80 3.54 -4.93
CA MET A 224 -15.02 2.96 -4.36
C MET A 224 -16.28 3.26 -5.21
N THR A 225 -16.23 4.23 -6.12
CA THR A 225 -17.37 4.59 -6.98
C THR A 225 -17.59 3.63 -8.15
N GLY A 226 -16.69 2.64 -8.32
CA GLY A 226 -16.86 1.56 -9.30
C GLY A 226 -17.02 2.08 -10.74
N GLN A 227 -18.15 1.77 -11.39
CA GLN A 227 -18.39 2.15 -12.79
C GLN A 227 -18.51 3.67 -12.99
N ASP A 228 -18.95 4.42 -11.98
CA ASP A 228 -19.02 5.90 -12.08
C ASP A 228 -17.62 6.52 -12.21
N ALA A 229 -16.60 5.92 -11.58
CA ALA A 229 -15.20 6.31 -11.79
C ALA A 229 -14.78 6.17 -13.26
N VAL A 230 -15.21 5.08 -13.90
CA VAL A 230 -14.91 4.80 -15.32
C VAL A 230 -15.63 5.79 -16.24
N ASN A 231 -16.91 6.07 -15.97
CA ASN A 231 -17.70 7.04 -16.72
C ASN A 231 -17.10 8.45 -16.62
N ALA A 232 -16.73 8.87 -15.41
CA ALA A 232 -16.05 10.13 -15.18
C ALA A 232 -14.71 10.19 -15.94
N ALA A 233 -13.91 9.11 -15.87
CA ALA A 233 -12.63 9.06 -16.57
C ALA A 233 -12.79 9.23 -18.08
N SER A 234 -13.77 8.57 -18.68
CA SER A 234 -14.07 8.71 -20.11
C SER A 234 -14.47 10.13 -20.48
N ALA A 235 -15.36 10.75 -19.67
CA ALA A 235 -15.82 12.12 -19.93
C ALA A 235 -14.69 13.16 -19.80
N PHE A 236 -13.83 13.04 -18.78
CA PHE A 236 -12.67 13.92 -18.63
C PHE A 236 -11.62 13.70 -19.71
N ASP A 237 -11.42 12.47 -20.16
CA ASP A 237 -10.48 12.18 -21.27
C ASP A 237 -10.98 12.76 -22.59
N GLU A 238 -12.26 12.58 -22.90
CA GLU A 238 -12.88 13.15 -24.11
C GLU A 238 -12.80 14.69 -24.13
N ALA A 239 -13.06 15.33 -22.99
CA ALA A 239 -13.10 16.79 -22.90
C ALA A 239 -11.71 17.44 -22.84
N LEU A 240 -10.75 16.82 -22.13
CA LEU A 240 -9.46 17.42 -21.81
C LEU A 240 -8.27 16.64 -22.39
N GLY A 241 -8.42 15.35 -22.70
CA GLY A 241 -7.29 14.48 -23.02
C GLY A 241 -6.36 14.35 -21.81
N ILE A 242 -6.77 13.56 -20.81
CA ILE A 242 -5.96 13.31 -19.61
C ILE A 242 -4.71 12.51 -19.94
N ASP A 243 -3.65 12.62 -19.13
CA ASP A 243 -2.38 11.90 -19.30
C ASP A 243 -2.25 10.69 -18.36
N GLY A 244 -3.09 10.65 -17.34
CA GLY A 244 -3.12 9.54 -16.39
C GLY A 244 -4.16 9.71 -15.31
N VAL A 245 -4.32 8.66 -14.52
CA VAL A 245 -5.32 8.58 -13.46
C VAL A 245 -4.62 8.32 -12.12
N VAL A 246 -5.14 8.95 -11.07
CA VAL A 246 -4.80 8.67 -9.68
C VAL A 246 -6.03 8.10 -8.98
N LEU A 247 -5.93 6.86 -8.50
CA LEU A 247 -6.99 6.22 -7.73
C LEU A 247 -6.84 6.57 -6.26
N THR A 248 -7.90 7.06 -5.64
CA THR A 248 -7.96 7.30 -4.20
C THR A 248 -8.81 6.24 -3.50
N LYS A 249 -8.66 6.14 -2.19
CA LYS A 249 -9.44 5.24 -1.32
C LYS A 249 -9.37 3.76 -1.73
N LEU A 250 -8.26 3.34 -2.33
CA LEU A 250 -8.09 1.96 -2.75
C LEU A 250 -8.10 0.98 -1.57
N ASP A 251 -7.71 1.43 -0.39
CA ASP A 251 -7.77 0.68 0.88
C ASP A 251 -9.19 0.29 1.28
N GLY A 252 -10.19 1.09 0.91
CA GLY A 252 -11.62 0.80 1.12
C GLY A 252 -12.28 0.02 -0.02
N ASP A 253 -11.64 -0.12 -1.17
CA ASP A 253 -12.19 -0.79 -2.34
C ASP A 253 -11.96 -2.31 -2.30
N ALA A 254 -12.94 -3.05 -1.80
CA ALA A 254 -12.92 -4.52 -1.78
C ALA A 254 -13.19 -5.14 -3.17
N ARG A 255 -13.73 -4.39 -4.14
CA ARG A 255 -14.16 -4.86 -5.46
C ARG A 255 -13.10 -4.69 -6.53
N GLY A 256 -12.49 -3.50 -6.65
CA GLY A 256 -11.41 -3.21 -7.57
C GLY A 256 -11.81 -3.00 -9.03
N GLY A 257 -13.10 -2.86 -9.31
CA GLY A 257 -13.61 -2.74 -10.68
C GLY A 257 -13.11 -1.50 -11.43
N ALA A 258 -12.96 -0.37 -10.74
CA ALA A 258 -12.43 0.85 -11.31
C ALA A 258 -10.98 0.65 -11.82
N ALA A 259 -10.11 0.05 -11.00
CA ALA A 259 -8.71 -0.21 -11.37
C ALA A 259 -8.58 -1.09 -12.62
N LEU A 260 -9.48 -2.07 -12.77
CA LEU A 260 -9.48 -3.00 -13.91
C LEU A 260 -10.13 -2.40 -15.17
N SER A 261 -11.01 -1.40 -15.04
CA SER A 261 -11.81 -0.90 -16.16
C SER A 261 -11.32 0.41 -16.75
N ILE A 262 -10.68 1.28 -15.95
CA ILE A 262 -10.27 2.64 -16.39
C ILE A 262 -9.34 2.61 -17.59
N LYS A 263 -8.30 1.77 -17.55
CA LYS A 263 -7.35 1.65 -18.66
C LYS A 263 -8.02 1.18 -19.94
N ALA A 264 -8.93 0.20 -19.83
CA ALA A 264 -9.65 -0.32 -20.98
C ALA A 264 -10.64 0.70 -21.57
N ALA A 265 -11.25 1.54 -20.71
CA ALA A 265 -12.22 2.56 -21.15
C ALA A 265 -11.56 3.80 -21.77
N THR A 266 -10.44 4.26 -21.21
CA THR A 266 -9.80 5.52 -21.60
C THR A 266 -8.50 5.35 -22.40
N GLY A 267 -7.90 4.17 -22.37
CA GLY A 267 -6.54 3.96 -22.88
C GLY A 267 -5.45 4.61 -22.01
N LYS A 268 -5.81 5.33 -20.92
CA LYS A 268 -4.86 6.06 -20.08
C LYS A 268 -4.36 5.24 -18.90
N PRO A 269 -3.09 5.37 -18.52
CA PRO A 269 -2.53 4.59 -17.43
C PRO A 269 -2.99 5.12 -16.06
N ILE A 270 -3.13 4.21 -15.10
CA ILE A 270 -3.14 4.58 -13.70
C ILE A 270 -1.69 4.83 -13.30
N LYS A 271 -1.39 6.01 -12.74
CA LYS A 271 -0.02 6.40 -12.38
C LYS A 271 0.25 6.25 -10.88
N PHE A 272 -0.73 6.60 -10.06
CA PHE A 272 -0.61 6.55 -8.60
C PHE A 272 -1.88 6.04 -7.94
N VAL A 273 -1.72 5.53 -6.72
CA VAL A 273 -2.82 5.10 -5.87
C VAL A 273 -2.66 5.64 -4.45
N GLY A 274 -3.75 6.13 -3.88
CA GLY A 274 -3.87 6.46 -2.47
C GLY A 274 -4.33 5.22 -1.70
N THR A 275 -3.53 4.82 -0.71
CA THR A 275 -3.72 3.59 0.07
C THR A 275 -4.13 3.85 1.52
N GLY A 276 -4.60 5.05 1.83
CA GLY A 276 -5.08 5.45 3.16
C GLY A 276 -5.16 6.96 3.34
N GLU A 277 -5.52 7.41 4.54
CA GLU A 277 -5.76 8.82 4.82
C GLU A 277 -4.49 9.64 5.08
N LYS A 278 -3.44 9.03 5.63
CA LYS A 278 -2.19 9.74 5.98
C LYS A 278 -1.52 10.35 4.74
N LEU A 279 -0.81 11.45 4.94
CA LEU A 279 -0.19 12.23 3.85
C LEU A 279 0.95 11.50 3.13
N ASP A 280 1.52 10.48 3.72
CA ASP A 280 2.54 9.61 3.13
C ASP A 280 1.97 8.37 2.42
N MET A 281 0.65 8.15 2.52
CA MET A 281 -0.04 7.01 1.90
C MET A 281 -0.43 7.31 0.45
N ILE A 282 0.56 7.39 -0.41
CA ILE A 282 0.44 7.40 -1.87
C ILE A 282 1.62 6.63 -2.45
N GLU A 283 1.37 5.80 -3.44
CA GLU A 283 2.39 5.00 -4.10
C GLU A 283 2.18 4.95 -5.61
N PRO A 284 3.23 4.73 -6.43
CA PRO A 284 3.09 4.44 -7.85
C PRO A 284 2.22 3.21 -8.06
N PHE A 285 1.43 3.21 -9.12
CA PHE A 285 0.63 2.04 -9.47
C PHE A 285 1.49 1.01 -10.20
N HIS A 286 1.57 -0.19 -9.65
CA HIS A 286 2.29 -1.33 -10.20
C HIS A 286 1.30 -2.40 -10.65
N PRO A 287 0.95 -2.49 -11.95
CA PRO A 287 -0.02 -3.46 -12.46
C PRO A 287 0.27 -4.91 -12.08
N ASP A 288 1.52 -5.33 -12.17
CA ASP A 288 2.02 -6.67 -11.84
C ASP A 288 1.80 -7.03 -10.36
N ARG A 289 2.08 -6.08 -9.46
CA ARG A 289 1.87 -6.27 -8.01
C ARG A 289 0.39 -6.31 -7.67
N MET A 290 -0.43 -5.47 -8.32
CA MET A 290 -1.88 -5.48 -8.14
C MET A 290 -2.50 -6.77 -8.64
N ALA A 291 -2.09 -7.29 -9.81
CA ALA A 291 -2.51 -8.59 -10.30
C ALA A 291 -2.16 -9.72 -9.31
N SER A 292 -0.94 -9.71 -8.77
CA SER A 292 -0.50 -10.67 -7.76
C SER A 292 -1.32 -10.58 -6.47
N ARG A 293 -1.68 -9.37 -6.00
CA ARG A 293 -2.57 -9.17 -4.84
C ARG A 293 -3.97 -9.73 -5.10
N ILE A 294 -4.55 -9.42 -6.26
CA ILE A 294 -5.86 -9.93 -6.68
C ILE A 294 -5.89 -11.47 -6.70
N LEU A 295 -4.79 -12.11 -7.08
CA LEU A 295 -4.67 -13.57 -7.11
C LEU A 295 -4.27 -14.19 -5.76
N GLY A 296 -4.17 -13.39 -4.70
CA GLY A 296 -3.77 -13.85 -3.36
C GLY A 296 -2.34 -14.39 -3.29
N MET A 297 -1.49 -14.02 -4.26
CA MET A 297 -0.08 -14.41 -4.32
C MET A 297 0.82 -13.53 -3.45
N GLY A 298 0.24 -12.48 -2.85
CA GLY A 298 0.96 -11.48 -2.06
C GLY A 298 1.71 -10.46 -2.93
N ASP A 299 2.33 -9.51 -2.26
CA ASP A 299 3.15 -8.47 -2.88
C ASP A 299 4.49 -8.33 -2.14
N MET A 300 5.35 -9.32 -2.36
CA MET A 300 6.66 -9.37 -1.71
C MET A 300 7.56 -8.20 -2.10
N LEU A 301 7.44 -7.68 -3.34
CA LEU A 301 8.28 -6.57 -3.80
C LEU A 301 7.93 -5.27 -3.07
N SER A 302 6.63 -4.92 -2.98
CA SER A 302 6.20 -3.77 -2.19
C SER A 302 6.53 -3.92 -0.71
N PHE A 303 6.46 -5.13 -0.16
CA PHE A 303 6.88 -5.41 1.22
C PHE A 303 8.37 -5.14 1.41
N ILE A 304 9.22 -5.65 0.51
CA ILE A 304 10.67 -5.44 0.55
C ILE A 304 11.01 -3.95 0.39
N GLU A 305 10.37 -3.24 -0.54
CA GLU A 305 10.58 -1.80 -0.74
C GLU A 305 10.17 -0.97 0.48
N LYS A 306 9.01 -1.26 1.08
CA LYS A 306 8.58 -0.59 2.32
C LYS A 306 9.52 -0.89 3.47
N ALA A 307 9.97 -2.14 3.59
CA ALA A 307 10.98 -2.51 4.58
C ALA A 307 12.29 -1.76 4.36
N GLN A 308 12.77 -1.67 3.11
CA GLN A 308 14.01 -0.94 2.77
C GLN A 308 13.90 0.57 3.01
N GLN A 309 12.75 1.19 2.75
CA GLN A 309 12.53 2.63 3.00
C GLN A 309 12.55 2.98 4.49
N THR A 310 12.21 2.04 5.36
CA THR A 310 12.17 2.22 6.81
C THR A 310 13.51 1.84 7.46
N TYR A 311 14.35 1.10 6.73
CA TYR A 311 15.62 0.59 7.24
C TYR A 311 16.77 1.55 6.93
N ASP A 312 17.31 2.20 7.97
CA ASP A 312 18.60 2.89 7.87
C ASP A 312 19.72 1.83 7.85
N GLU A 313 20.41 1.68 6.70
CA GLU A 313 21.52 0.72 6.55
C GLU A 313 22.57 0.83 7.65
N LYS A 314 22.81 2.05 8.18
CA LYS A 314 23.74 2.27 9.27
C LYS A 314 23.24 1.68 10.59
N GLN A 315 21.93 1.75 10.84
CA GLN A 315 21.33 1.16 12.03
C GLN A 315 21.29 -0.36 11.94
N ALA A 316 21.00 -0.90 10.74
CA ALA A 316 21.03 -2.35 10.49
C ALA A 316 22.43 -2.97 10.75
N LYS A 317 23.49 -2.34 10.26
CA LYS A 317 24.87 -2.79 10.52
C LYS A 317 25.24 -2.72 12.01
N LYS A 318 24.86 -1.64 12.70
CA LYS A 318 25.06 -1.52 14.15
C LYS A 318 24.31 -2.59 14.94
N LEU A 319 23.07 -2.89 14.55
CA LEU A 319 22.29 -3.95 15.18
C LEU A 319 22.92 -5.32 14.96
N GLU A 320 23.35 -5.63 13.72
CA GLU A 320 24.04 -6.87 13.39
C GLU A 320 25.32 -7.05 14.23
N GLU A 321 26.10 -6.00 14.39
CA GLU A 321 27.30 -6.01 15.24
C GLU A 321 26.96 -6.23 16.72
N LYS A 322 25.91 -5.59 17.24
CA LYS A 322 25.43 -5.77 18.62
C LYS A 322 24.89 -7.18 18.85
N LEU A 323 24.17 -7.74 17.88
CA LEU A 323 23.70 -9.12 17.93
C LEU A 323 24.87 -10.13 17.95
N LYS A 324 25.88 -9.93 17.10
CA LYS A 324 27.11 -10.77 17.09
C LYS A 324 27.89 -10.67 18.39
N LYS A 325 27.88 -9.50 19.04
CA LYS A 325 28.57 -9.26 20.34
C LYS A 325 27.72 -9.64 21.56
N ASN A 326 26.51 -10.21 21.38
CA ASN A 326 25.56 -10.49 22.46
C ASN A 326 25.25 -9.26 23.36
N SER A 327 25.30 -8.05 22.81
CA SER A 327 25.08 -6.78 23.52
C SER A 327 23.72 -6.13 23.21
N PHE A 328 22.71 -6.94 22.91
CA PHE A 328 21.35 -6.48 22.65
C PHE A 328 20.67 -6.02 23.95
N THR A 329 20.22 -4.77 24.00
CA THR A 329 19.70 -4.09 25.20
C THR A 329 18.19 -3.80 25.08
N LEU A 330 17.56 -3.33 26.17
CA LEU A 330 16.17 -2.85 26.12
C LEU A 330 16.05 -1.55 25.32
N SER A 331 17.09 -0.72 25.21
CA SER A 331 17.12 0.41 24.29
C SER A 331 17.04 -0.05 22.84
N ASP A 332 17.79 -1.08 22.46
CA ASP A 332 17.75 -1.65 21.10
C ASP A 332 16.36 -2.27 20.81
N TYR A 333 15.76 -2.91 21.83
CA TYR A 333 14.41 -3.47 21.73
C TYR A 333 13.37 -2.37 21.52
N PHE A 334 13.49 -1.26 22.22
CA PHE A 334 12.62 -0.10 22.05
C PHE A 334 12.76 0.51 20.64
N ASP A 335 13.99 0.68 20.14
CA ASP A 335 14.24 1.18 18.80
C ASP A 335 13.61 0.27 17.72
N GLN A 336 13.67 -1.06 17.92
CA GLN A 336 13.00 -2.02 17.03
C GLN A 336 11.47 -1.89 17.07
N LEU A 337 10.87 -1.70 18.25
CA LEU A 337 9.42 -1.47 18.37
C LEU A 337 9.00 -0.18 17.68
N GLN A 338 9.77 0.89 17.82
CA GLN A 338 9.54 2.17 17.13
C GLN A 338 9.64 2.01 15.59
N GLN A 339 10.61 1.24 15.11
CA GLN A 339 10.74 0.94 13.69
C GLN A 339 9.53 0.17 13.17
N ILE A 340 9.08 -0.87 13.88
CA ILE A 340 7.88 -1.66 13.53
C ILE A 340 6.65 -0.74 13.48
N ARG A 341 6.49 0.17 14.44
CA ARG A 341 5.40 1.13 14.48
C ARG A 341 5.47 2.12 13.30
N ASN A 342 6.67 2.58 12.94
CA ASN A 342 6.89 3.49 11.81
C ASN A 342 6.73 2.83 10.44
N MET A 343 6.77 1.47 10.35
CA MET A 343 6.48 0.73 9.12
C MET A 343 5.00 0.79 8.70
N GLY A 344 4.13 1.39 9.54
CA GLY A 344 2.71 1.54 9.27
C GLY A 344 1.86 0.42 9.87
N ASP A 345 0.61 0.34 9.43
CA ASP A 345 -0.34 -0.66 9.92
C ASP A 345 0.14 -2.08 9.57
N LEU A 346 0.48 -2.84 10.60
CA LEU A 346 0.95 -4.24 10.48
C LEU A 346 -0.09 -5.14 9.80
N SER A 347 -1.36 -4.77 9.83
CA SER A 347 -2.41 -5.48 9.09
C SER A 347 -2.24 -5.32 7.58
N GLN A 348 -1.78 -4.14 7.13
CA GLN A 348 -1.44 -3.89 5.72
C GLN A 348 -0.21 -4.70 5.29
N LEU A 349 0.81 -4.79 6.15
CA LEU A 349 2.00 -5.58 5.89
C LEU A 349 1.69 -7.09 5.83
N ALA A 350 0.82 -7.58 6.73
CA ALA A 350 0.34 -8.96 6.70
C ALA A 350 -0.42 -9.28 5.39
N GLY A 351 -1.19 -8.31 4.86
CA GLY A 351 -1.88 -8.46 3.57
C GLY A 351 -0.96 -8.53 2.35
N MET A 352 0.30 -8.09 2.46
CA MET A 352 1.30 -8.19 1.39
C MET A 352 2.04 -9.53 1.38
N MET A 353 1.93 -10.32 2.46
CA MET A 353 2.62 -11.62 2.58
C MET A 353 1.83 -12.74 1.89
N PRO A 354 2.47 -13.63 1.12
CA PRO A 354 1.80 -14.71 0.41
C PRO A 354 1.29 -15.80 1.35
N GLY A 355 0.07 -16.30 1.09
CA GLY A 355 -0.47 -17.54 1.65
C GLY A 355 -0.78 -17.52 3.15
N ASN A 356 -0.68 -18.68 3.80
CA ASN A 356 -1.04 -18.89 5.21
C ASN A 356 -0.28 -18.04 6.24
N LEU A 357 0.84 -17.42 5.86
CA LEU A 357 1.63 -16.58 6.77
C LEU A 357 0.90 -15.24 7.01
N GLY A 358 0.35 -14.64 5.95
CA GLY A 358 -0.48 -13.43 6.05
C GLY A 358 -1.72 -13.66 6.91
N ASN A 359 -2.45 -14.75 6.68
CA ASN A 359 -3.65 -15.10 7.45
C ASN A 359 -3.37 -15.40 8.95
N LYS A 360 -2.22 -15.97 9.27
CA LYS A 360 -1.81 -16.17 10.66
C LYS A 360 -1.44 -14.88 11.38
N LEU A 361 -0.87 -13.91 10.67
CA LEU A 361 -0.55 -12.58 11.19
C LEU A 361 -1.79 -11.68 11.28
N GLN A 362 -2.75 -11.83 10.37
CA GLN A 362 -4.05 -11.15 10.44
C GLN A 362 -4.92 -11.65 11.60
N GLY A 363 -4.83 -12.95 11.97
CA GLY A 363 -5.50 -13.52 13.13
C GLY A 363 -4.82 -13.20 14.47
N ALA A 364 -3.59 -12.76 14.46
CA ALA A 364 -2.90 -12.21 15.61
C ALA A 364 -3.29 -10.73 15.72
N GLN A 365 -4.36 -10.41 16.45
CA GLN A 365 -4.62 -9.04 16.89
C GLN A 365 -3.35 -8.56 17.62
N ILE A 366 -2.51 -7.79 16.92
CA ILE A 366 -1.40 -7.11 17.57
C ILE A 366 -2.05 -6.04 18.42
N ASP A 367 -2.08 -6.27 19.70
CA ASP A 367 -2.67 -5.35 20.65
C ASP A 367 -1.79 -4.08 20.70
N GLU A 368 -2.20 -3.04 20.00
CA GLU A 368 -1.53 -1.73 19.99
C GLU A 368 -1.35 -1.20 21.40
N LYS A 369 -2.27 -1.55 22.32
CA LYS A 369 -2.15 -1.22 23.74
C LYS A 369 -0.98 -1.96 24.39
N ALA A 370 -0.74 -3.23 24.02
CA ALA A 370 0.39 -3.98 24.54
C ALA A 370 1.74 -3.40 24.08
N ILE A 371 1.82 -2.88 22.84
CA ILE A 371 3.00 -2.17 22.35
C ILE A 371 3.17 -0.86 23.12
N ALA A 372 2.11 -0.05 23.27
CA ALA A 372 2.15 1.20 24.01
C ALA A 372 2.52 0.99 25.48
N HIS A 373 2.03 -0.07 26.13
CA HIS A 373 2.42 -0.43 27.48
C HIS A 373 3.90 -0.81 27.59
N THR A 374 4.41 -1.57 26.61
CA THR A 374 5.83 -1.94 26.53
C THR A 374 6.71 -0.69 26.40
N GLU A 375 6.35 0.21 25.51
CA GLU A 375 7.03 1.52 25.32
C GLU A 375 7.03 2.32 26.63
N ALA A 376 5.87 2.45 27.29
CA ALA A 376 5.74 3.21 28.53
C ALA A 376 6.62 2.64 29.66
N ILE A 377 6.70 1.30 29.78
CA ILE A 377 7.56 0.63 30.76
C ILE A 377 9.04 0.96 30.46
N ILE A 378 9.50 0.83 29.23
CA ILE A 378 10.90 1.08 28.86
C ILE A 378 11.24 2.55 29.04
N LEU A 379 10.34 3.49 28.66
CA LEU A 379 10.53 4.92 28.86
C LEU A 379 10.61 5.34 30.31
N SER A 380 9.95 4.61 31.23
CA SER A 380 10.00 4.81 32.68
C SER A 380 11.29 4.29 33.33
N MET A 381 12.14 3.59 32.58
CA MET A 381 13.46 3.14 33.04
C MET A 381 14.53 4.21 32.81
N THR A 382 15.55 4.24 33.66
CA THR A 382 16.75 5.05 33.42
C THR A 382 17.58 4.45 32.27
N PRO A 383 18.47 5.23 31.62
CA PRO A 383 19.39 4.69 30.60
C PRO A 383 20.16 3.46 31.08
N GLU A 384 20.72 3.50 32.28
CA GLU A 384 21.47 2.40 32.90
C GLU A 384 20.61 1.13 33.06
N GLU A 385 19.33 1.28 33.45
CA GLU A 385 18.40 0.16 33.62
C GLU A 385 17.98 -0.46 32.27
N ARG A 386 17.95 0.33 31.19
CA ARG A 386 17.68 -0.17 29.83
C ARG A 386 18.90 -0.92 29.27
N GLU A 387 20.11 -0.49 29.60
CA GLU A 387 21.33 -1.15 29.16
C GLU A 387 21.62 -2.40 29.96
N ASN A 388 21.34 -2.38 31.29
CA ASN A 388 21.59 -3.52 32.17
C ASN A 388 20.34 -3.89 32.99
N PRO A 389 19.41 -4.66 32.43
CA PRO A 389 18.17 -5.06 33.12
C PRO A 389 18.40 -5.88 34.39
N GLN A 390 19.59 -6.45 34.59
CA GLN A 390 19.93 -7.26 35.77
C GLN A 390 19.95 -6.45 37.06
N ILE A 391 20.11 -5.12 37.00
CA ILE A 391 20.05 -4.23 38.18
C ILE A 391 18.64 -3.97 38.69
N LEU A 392 17.60 -4.43 37.98
CA LEU A 392 16.19 -4.19 38.29
C LEU A 392 15.70 -5.02 39.47
N GLY A 393 16.03 -4.59 40.70
CA GLY A 393 15.47 -5.14 41.92
C GLY A 393 13.99 -4.72 42.16
N ALA A 394 13.37 -5.26 43.22
CA ALA A 394 11.95 -5.06 43.54
C ALA A 394 11.55 -3.57 43.69
N SER A 395 12.42 -2.74 44.30
CA SER A 395 12.16 -1.31 44.48
C SER A 395 12.12 -0.57 43.13
N ARG A 396 13.09 -0.85 42.25
CA ARG A 396 13.16 -0.23 40.91
C ARG A 396 11.96 -0.63 40.05
N LYS A 397 11.56 -1.91 40.09
CA LYS A 397 10.36 -2.40 39.38
C LYS A 397 9.08 -1.71 39.86
N LYS A 398 8.92 -1.47 41.17
CA LYS A 398 7.77 -0.72 41.70
C LYS A 398 7.76 0.73 41.23
N ARG A 399 8.93 1.39 41.20
CA ARG A 399 9.05 2.79 40.70
C ARG A 399 8.70 2.85 39.20
N ILE A 400 9.20 1.91 38.38
CA ILE A 400 8.92 1.86 36.95
C ILE A 400 7.43 1.63 36.71
N ALA A 401 6.81 0.68 37.41
CA ALA A 401 5.37 0.41 37.33
C ALA A 401 4.53 1.65 37.67
N ALA A 402 4.87 2.33 38.77
CA ALA A 402 4.21 3.58 39.16
C ALA A 402 4.39 4.70 38.11
N GLY A 403 5.57 4.79 37.49
CA GLY A 403 5.90 5.80 36.48
C GLY A 403 5.13 5.64 35.18
N CYS A 404 4.78 4.40 34.78
CA CYS A 404 4.02 4.10 33.56
C CYS A 404 2.53 3.83 33.82
N GLY A 405 2.06 3.88 35.07
CA GLY A 405 0.67 3.61 35.41
C GLY A 405 0.23 2.15 35.24
N LEU A 406 1.18 1.20 35.31
CA LEU A 406 0.97 -0.23 35.15
C LEU A 406 1.37 -1.00 36.41
N ASP A 407 1.11 -2.32 36.43
CA ASP A 407 1.47 -3.17 37.54
C ASP A 407 2.90 -3.73 37.43
N VAL A 408 3.50 -4.09 38.58
CA VAL A 408 4.81 -4.78 38.64
C VAL A 408 4.80 -6.09 37.85
N VAL A 409 3.64 -6.70 37.71
CA VAL A 409 3.44 -7.94 36.90
C VAL A 409 3.75 -7.68 35.43
N ASP A 410 3.35 -6.52 34.90
CA ASP A 410 3.59 -6.16 33.49
C ASP A 410 5.07 -5.89 33.26
N VAL A 411 5.75 -5.22 34.19
CA VAL A 411 7.21 -5.04 34.13
C VAL A 411 7.93 -6.38 34.13
N ASN A 412 7.52 -7.34 34.99
CA ASN A 412 8.12 -8.65 35.03
C ASN A 412 7.83 -9.46 33.75
N ARG A 413 6.65 -9.31 33.16
CA ARG A 413 6.27 -9.93 31.87
C ARG A 413 7.19 -9.47 30.75
N LEU A 414 7.41 -8.15 30.64
CA LEU A 414 8.32 -7.58 29.66
C LEU A 414 9.75 -8.12 29.81
N LEU A 415 10.28 -8.09 31.04
CA LEU A 415 11.64 -8.58 31.30
C LEU A 415 11.80 -10.07 30.92
N LYS A 416 10.80 -10.90 31.24
CA LYS A 416 10.80 -12.31 30.86
C LYS A 416 10.73 -12.53 29.34
N GLN A 417 9.95 -11.73 28.64
CA GLN A 417 9.89 -11.74 27.17
C GLN A 417 11.24 -11.34 26.56
N PHE A 418 11.86 -10.30 27.09
CA PHE A 418 13.17 -9.83 26.67
C PHE A 418 14.27 -10.87 26.89
N GLU A 419 14.30 -11.51 28.05
CA GLU A 419 15.23 -12.62 28.34
C GLU A 419 15.05 -13.80 27.37
N GLY A 420 13.80 -14.18 27.10
CA GLY A 420 13.48 -15.22 26.12
C GLY A 420 14.00 -14.88 24.72
N MET A 421 13.84 -13.63 24.30
CA MET A 421 14.35 -13.17 23.01
C MET A 421 15.89 -13.17 22.96
N GLN A 422 16.57 -12.71 24.02
CA GLN A 422 18.02 -12.79 24.10
C GLN A 422 18.53 -14.25 24.00
N GLN A 423 17.81 -15.23 24.59
CA GLN A 423 18.15 -16.65 24.46
C GLN A 423 18.04 -17.15 23.03
N ILE A 424 16.97 -16.76 22.30
CA ILE A 424 16.80 -17.11 20.88
C ILE A 424 17.94 -16.51 20.05
N ILE A 425 18.27 -15.24 20.27
CA ILE A 425 19.38 -14.57 19.59
C ILE A 425 20.70 -15.33 19.81
N LYS A 426 21.00 -15.70 21.05
CA LYS A 426 22.21 -16.50 21.40
C LYS A 426 22.26 -17.85 20.69
N GLN A 427 21.11 -18.52 20.51
CA GLN A 427 21.04 -19.79 19.80
C GLN A 427 21.29 -19.64 18.30
N VAL A 428 20.77 -18.57 17.68
CA VAL A 428 20.93 -18.29 16.25
C VAL A 428 22.36 -17.84 15.93
N THR A 429 22.96 -16.99 16.76
CA THR A 429 24.33 -16.48 16.56
C THR A 429 25.42 -17.48 16.98
N GLY A 430 25.08 -18.42 17.88
CA GLY A 430 26.01 -19.45 18.38
C GLY A 430 26.20 -20.69 17.51
N GLY A 431 25.69 -20.70 16.26
CA GLY A 431 25.99 -21.75 15.27
C GLY A 431 25.34 -23.12 15.50
N ARG A 432 24.40 -23.26 16.45
CA ARG A 432 23.59 -24.48 16.59
C ARG A 432 22.30 -24.33 15.77
N LYS A 433 22.11 -25.18 14.75
CA LYS A 433 20.87 -25.30 14.01
C LYS A 433 19.70 -25.48 14.98
N PRO A 434 18.63 -24.69 14.89
CA PRO A 434 17.45 -24.92 15.71
C PRO A 434 16.83 -26.24 15.27
N GLY A 435 16.88 -27.24 16.15
CA GLY A 435 16.11 -28.46 16.02
C GLY A 435 14.63 -28.09 16.22
N PHE A 436 13.89 -27.96 15.14
CA PHE A 436 12.43 -27.88 15.17
C PHE A 436 11.87 -29.24 15.61
N GLY A 437 11.82 -29.46 16.91
CA GLY A 437 11.12 -30.56 17.53
C GLY A 437 9.76 -30.11 18.07
N PHE A 438 8.78 -29.98 17.19
CA PHE A 438 7.38 -30.03 17.59
C PHE A 438 7.03 -31.51 17.84
N GLY A 439 7.08 -31.93 19.10
CA GLY A 439 6.75 -33.30 19.51
C GLY A 439 6.07 -33.36 20.85
N GLY A 440 4.75 -33.32 20.83
CA GLY A 440 3.87 -34.24 21.54
C GLY A 440 3.88 -34.27 23.07
N LEU A 441 2.93 -33.55 23.65
CA LEU A 441 2.24 -34.00 24.86
C LEU A 441 1.46 -35.30 24.55
N GLY A 442 1.97 -36.43 24.98
CA GLY A 442 1.29 -37.70 24.90
C GLY A 442 1.57 -38.50 26.17
N HIS A 443 0.57 -38.57 27.04
CA HIS A 443 0.50 -39.51 28.14
C HIS A 443 0.56 -40.95 27.62
N GLY A 444 1.44 -41.78 28.18
CA GLY A 444 1.45 -43.21 27.93
C GLY A 444 2.18 -43.98 29.03
N ARG A 445 1.41 -44.46 30.01
CA ARG A 445 1.82 -45.35 31.07
C ARG A 445 2.54 -46.61 30.54
N GLY A 446 3.62 -46.95 31.19
CA GLY A 446 4.41 -48.15 30.98
C GLY A 446 3.70 -49.46 31.28
N LEU A 447 4.15 -50.48 30.62
CA LEU A 447 4.00 -51.88 31.04
C LEU A 447 5.35 -52.58 30.90
N ARG A 448 5.95 -52.86 32.06
CA ARG A 448 7.07 -53.79 32.19
C ARG A 448 6.63 -55.18 31.72
N LYS A 449 7.31 -55.72 30.72
CA LYS A 449 7.31 -57.20 30.50
C LYS A 449 8.64 -57.75 30.94
N ARG A 450 8.54 -58.59 32.00
CA ARG A 450 9.58 -59.51 32.49
C ARG A 450 9.91 -60.55 31.41
N LYS A 451 11.20 -60.73 31.13
CA LYS A 451 11.73 -61.95 30.50
C LYS A 451 11.93 -63.00 31.58
N LYS A 452 11.37 -64.16 31.38
CA LYS A 452 11.78 -65.42 31.98
C LYS A 452 12.30 -66.37 30.90
N LYS A 453 13.47 -66.90 31.18
CA LYS A 453 14.20 -68.02 30.56
C LYS A 453 14.47 -67.90 29.03
#